data_78c5d5f2649051dd44bfd2abb3a56c18
#
_entry.id   78c5d5f2649051dd44bfd2abb3a56c18
#
_cell.length_a   1.000
_cell.length_b   1.000
_cell.length_c   1.000
_cell.angle_alpha   90.00
_cell.angle_beta   90.00
_cell.angle_gamma   90.00
#
_symmetry.space_group_name_H-M   'P 1'
#
loop_
_entity.id
_entity.type
_entity.pdbx_description
1 polymer ?
#
loop_
_entity_poly.entity_id
_entity_poly.type
_entity_poly.pdbx_seq_one_letter_code
_entity_poly.pdbx_strand_id
1 'polypeptide(L)'
;MSGTPDKSIGAKLLHPRRSLGTRYRVQAERFLENGGDSDIVWAEQMAAKAVLHDFTDPMNWKVLVRSRISLGDGGGVFSCLKDLFSVLGRDPALTDLLIEVDMLEHGNAILGEALRIDPLDPDQWLEEDKPIDEFLAKVRSLDFTDPRANLLFSRRLERLLSKGMEDEYLVHAPILLSQRPLNHEAWTKLGRIHERRGESDRAWHCYDQAQVAYPP
;
A
#
# COMPACT_ATOMS: atom_id res chain seq x y z
N MET A 1 -13.01 32.11 21.29
CA MET A 1 -12.10 30.94 21.28
C MET A 1 -12.70 29.88 20.36
N SER A 2 -12.34 29.89 19.09
CA SER A 2 -12.84 28.95 18.08
C SER A 2 -11.86 27.78 18.02
N GLY A 3 -12.27 26.64 18.63
CA GLY A 3 -11.50 25.41 18.52
C GLY A 3 -11.57 24.90 17.08
N THR A 4 -10.42 24.79 16.41
CA THR A 4 -10.29 24.08 15.16
C THR A 4 -10.73 22.63 15.35
N PRO A 5 -11.69 22.09 14.56
CA PRO A 5 -12.08 20.70 14.65
C PRO A 5 -10.88 19.81 14.41
N ASP A 6 -10.62 18.88 15.32
CA ASP A 6 -9.53 17.93 15.25
C ASP A 6 -9.65 17.08 13.98
N LYS A 7 -8.87 17.43 12.95
CA LYS A 7 -8.80 16.68 11.67
C LYS A 7 -8.46 15.21 11.86
N SER A 8 -7.88 14.84 13.02
CA SER A 8 -7.50 13.45 13.33
C SER A 8 -8.70 12.53 13.57
N ILE A 9 -9.78 13.07 14.16
CA ILE A 9 -11.00 12.29 14.45
C ILE A 9 -11.76 11.97 13.17
N GLY A 10 -11.89 12.95 12.26
CA GLY A 10 -12.52 12.76 10.96
C GLY A 10 -11.82 11.70 10.10
N ALA A 11 -10.47 11.73 10.07
CA ALA A 11 -9.67 10.73 9.34
C ALA A 11 -9.80 9.32 9.93
N LYS A 12 -9.90 9.18 11.26
CA LYS A 12 -10.12 7.89 11.94
C LYS A 12 -11.49 7.29 11.65
N LEU A 13 -12.52 8.13 11.52
CA LEU A 13 -13.89 7.70 11.19
C LEU A 13 -14.02 7.25 9.73
N LEU A 14 -13.27 7.87 8.81
CA LEU A 14 -13.25 7.52 7.39
C LEU A 14 -12.51 6.21 7.09
N HIS A 15 -11.60 5.77 7.99
CA HIS A 15 -10.78 4.57 7.78
C HIS A 15 -10.72 3.68 9.03
N PRO A 16 -11.83 3.02 9.43
CA PRO A 16 -11.89 2.22 10.65
C PRO A 16 -10.88 1.07 10.66
N ARG A 17 -10.54 0.51 9.50
CA ARG A 17 -9.53 -0.57 9.38
C ARG A 17 -8.12 -0.09 9.76
N ARG A 18 -7.73 1.13 9.36
CA ARG A 18 -6.44 1.71 9.75
C ARG A 18 -6.31 1.90 11.26
N SER A 19 -7.38 2.36 11.89
CA SER A 19 -7.44 2.50 13.35
C SER A 19 -7.27 1.14 14.06
N LEU A 20 -7.81 0.06 13.49
CA LEU A 20 -7.59 -1.31 14.00
C LEU A 20 -6.14 -1.76 13.79
N GLY A 21 -5.54 -1.51 12.64
CA GLY A 21 -4.12 -1.78 12.36
C GLY A 21 -3.22 -1.14 13.41
N THR A 22 -3.41 0.16 13.66
CA THR A 22 -2.63 0.89 14.69
C THR A 22 -2.83 0.28 16.09
N ARG A 23 -4.06 -0.10 16.46
CA ARG A 23 -4.33 -0.71 17.78
C ARG A 23 -3.62 -2.05 17.94
N TYR A 24 -3.64 -2.90 16.92
CA TYR A 24 -2.93 -4.17 16.95
C TYR A 24 -1.41 -3.97 17.00
N ARG A 25 -0.88 -2.99 16.25
CA ARG A 25 0.54 -2.65 16.33
C ARG A 25 0.97 -2.24 17.73
N VAL A 26 0.24 -1.32 18.38
CA VAL A 26 0.55 -0.89 19.74
C VAL A 26 0.50 -2.06 20.74
N GLN A 27 -0.42 -3.01 20.56
CA GLN A 27 -0.45 -4.22 21.39
C GLN A 27 0.78 -5.10 21.12
N ALA A 28 1.18 -5.29 19.87
CA ALA A 28 2.38 -6.05 19.52
C ALA A 28 3.65 -5.42 20.12
N GLU A 29 3.79 -4.10 20.05
CA GLU A 29 4.91 -3.36 20.63
C GLU A 29 4.99 -3.59 22.14
N ARG A 30 3.87 -3.53 22.86
CA ARG A 30 3.82 -3.82 24.31
C ARG A 30 4.25 -5.24 24.66
N PHE A 31 3.80 -6.24 23.89
CA PHE A 31 4.21 -7.62 24.09
C PHE A 31 5.71 -7.80 23.84
N LEU A 32 6.28 -7.14 22.82
CA LEU A 32 7.73 -7.17 22.60
C LEU A 32 8.53 -6.51 23.72
N GLU A 33 7.99 -5.46 24.33
CA GLU A 33 8.61 -4.78 25.48
C GLU A 33 8.61 -5.66 26.73
N ASN A 34 7.58 -6.48 26.93
CA ASN A 34 7.52 -7.43 28.05
C ASN A 34 8.58 -8.54 27.93
N GLY A 35 8.89 -9.00 26.72
CA GLY A 35 10.04 -9.85 26.42
C GLY A 35 9.95 -11.32 26.87
N GLY A 36 8.79 -11.78 27.34
CA GLY A 36 8.57 -13.20 27.67
C GLY A 36 8.31 -14.04 26.40
N ASP A 37 8.70 -15.33 26.41
CA ASP A 37 8.53 -16.22 25.25
C ASP A 37 7.08 -16.24 24.76
N SER A 38 6.12 -16.34 25.67
CA SER A 38 4.68 -16.27 25.33
C SER A 38 4.29 -14.91 24.78
N ASP A 39 4.85 -13.82 25.29
CA ASP A 39 4.57 -12.46 24.86
C ASP A 39 5.07 -12.22 23.43
N ILE A 40 6.25 -12.77 23.08
CA ILE A 40 6.80 -12.67 21.72
C ILE A 40 5.87 -13.37 20.71
N VAL A 41 5.30 -14.52 21.05
CA VAL A 41 4.29 -15.21 20.21
C VAL A 41 3.05 -14.36 20.04
N TRP A 42 2.55 -13.74 21.11
CA TRP A 42 1.41 -12.82 21.00
C TRP A 42 1.74 -11.56 20.19
N ALA A 43 2.96 -11.04 20.33
CA ALA A 43 3.43 -9.90 19.55
C ALA A 43 3.36 -10.19 18.04
N GLU A 44 3.84 -11.35 17.61
CA GLU A 44 3.79 -11.76 16.19
C GLU A 44 2.34 -11.82 15.68
N GLN A 45 1.44 -12.46 16.44
CA GLN A 45 0.03 -12.56 16.05
C GLN A 45 -0.64 -11.18 15.94
N MET A 46 -0.36 -10.27 16.87
CA MET A 46 -0.92 -8.91 16.81
C MET A 46 -0.30 -8.11 15.65
N ALA A 47 1.01 -8.25 15.41
CA ALA A 47 1.68 -7.60 14.29
C ALA A 47 1.17 -8.09 12.93
N ALA A 48 0.93 -9.40 12.77
CA ALA A 48 0.31 -9.97 11.58
C ALA A 48 -1.10 -9.40 11.34
N LYS A 49 -1.92 -9.27 12.40
CA LYS A 49 -3.23 -8.60 12.32
C LYS A 49 -3.09 -7.11 11.95
N ALA A 50 -2.07 -6.42 12.45
CA ALA A 50 -1.85 -5.02 12.12
C ALA A 50 -1.60 -4.84 10.60
N VAL A 51 -0.74 -5.66 9.99
CA VAL A 51 -0.50 -5.66 8.54
C VAL A 51 -1.77 -6.03 7.76
N LEU A 52 -2.53 -7.04 8.22
CA LEU A 52 -3.79 -7.45 7.57
C LEU A 52 -4.81 -6.31 7.53
N HIS A 53 -4.90 -5.51 8.58
CA HIS A 53 -5.84 -4.39 8.66
C HIS A 53 -5.34 -3.11 7.98
N ASP A 54 -4.02 -2.88 8.00
CA ASP A 54 -3.41 -1.73 7.32
C ASP A 54 -2.00 -2.07 6.81
N PHE A 55 -1.94 -2.67 5.63
CA PHE A 55 -0.68 -2.95 4.94
C PHE A 55 0.00 -1.69 4.39
N THR A 56 -0.66 -0.54 4.41
CA THR A 56 -0.11 0.73 3.92
C THR A 56 0.70 1.49 4.98
N ASP A 57 0.64 1.07 6.25
CA ASP A 57 1.47 1.62 7.30
C ASP A 57 2.81 0.85 7.39
N PRO A 58 3.97 1.47 7.07
CA PRO A 58 5.26 0.82 7.13
C PRO A 58 5.64 0.33 8.53
N MET A 59 5.10 0.95 9.59
CA MET A 59 5.38 0.54 10.96
C MET A 59 4.78 -0.83 11.28
N ASN A 60 3.66 -1.21 10.66
CA ASN A 60 3.06 -2.53 10.86
C ASN A 60 4.00 -3.64 10.35
N TRP A 61 4.62 -3.43 9.18
CA TRP A 61 5.62 -4.35 8.62
C TRP A 61 6.87 -4.44 9.50
N LYS A 62 7.37 -3.30 10.00
CA LYS A 62 8.54 -3.25 10.89
C LYS A 62 8.32 -4.04 12.17
N VAL A 63 7.15 -3.89 12.79
CA VAL A 63 6.84 -4.63 14.02
C VAL A 63 6.68 -6.11 13.74
N LEU A 64 6.09 -6.52 12.62
CA LEU A 64 5.96 -7.92 12.23
C LEU A 64 7.33 -8.58 12.01
N VAL A 65 8.22 -7.95 11.24
CA VAL A 65 9.58 -8.46 11.02
C VAL A 65 10.34 -8.56 12.33
N ARG A 66 10.28 -7.52 13.19
CA ARG A 66 10.93 -7.54 14.50
C ARG A 66 10.41 -8.67 15.38
N SER A 67 9.11 -8.92 15.41
CA SER A 67 8.52 -10.02 16.20
C SER A 67 9.01 -11.39 15.72
N ARG A 68 9.10 -11.60 14.41
CA ARG A 68 9.59 -12.85 13.81
C ARG A 68 11.07 -13.07 14.05
N ILE A 69 11.88 -12.01 14.01
CA ILE A 69 13.31 -12.09 14.41
C ILE A 69 13.43 -12.47 15.87
N SER A 70 12.63 -11.89 16.78
CA SER A 70 12.63 -12.23 18.20
C SER A 70 12.21 -13.69 18.46
N LEU A 71 11.40 -14.30 17.58
CA LEU A 71 11.04 -15.72 17.61
C LEU A 71 12.13 -16.63 17.03
N GLY A 72 13.16 -16.10 16.38
CA GLY A 72 14.12 -16.89 15.61
C GLY A 72 13.53 -17.47 14.33
N ASP A 73 12.41 -16.91 13.83
CA ASP A 73 11.70 -17.39 12.65
C ASP A 73 12.20 -16.69 11.36
N GLY A 74 13.37 -17.11 10.88
CA GLY A 74 13.94 -16.58 9.62
C GLY A 74 13.06 -16.87 8.41
N GLY A 75 12.39 -18.03 8.36
CA GLY A 75 11.43 -18.36 7.29
C GLY A 75 10.21 -17.43 7.28
N GLY A 76 9.71 -17.08 8.45
CA GLY A 76 8.65 -16.10 8.60
C GLY A 76 9.07 -14.70 8.16
N VAL A 77 10.31 -14.27 8.51
CA VAL A 77 10.85 -12.99 8.01
C VAL A 77 10.90 -12.98 6.49
N PHE A 78 11.43 -14.03 5.87
CA PHE A 78 11.45 -14.17 4.41
C PHE A 78 10.04 -14.07 3.80
N SER A 79 9.07 -14.80 4.37
CA SER A 79 7.68 -14.76 3.91
C SER A 79 7.07 -13.36 4.02
N CYS A 80 7.39 -12.62 5.08
CA CYS A 80 6.95 -11.24 5.26
C CYS A 80 7.53 -10.31 4.20
N LEU A 81 8.81 -10.43 3.88
CA LEU A 81 9.47 -9.63 2.83
C LEU A 81 8.91 -9.98 1.45
N LYS A 82 8.68 -11.25 1.17
CA LYS A 82 8.05 -11.71 -0.07
C LYS A 82 6.65 -11.11 -0.23
N ASP A 83 5.84 -11.11 0.84
CA ASP A 83 4.51 -10.50 0.84
C ASP A 83 4.57 -8.98 0.62
N LEU A 84 5.50 -8.28 1.27
CA LEU A 84 5.72 -6.86 1.03
C LEU A 84 6.11 -6.58 -0.43
N PHE A 85 6.97 -7.39 -1.03
CA PHE A 85 7.38 -7.20 -2.43
C PHE A 85 6.21 -7.38 -3.39
N SER A 86 5.30 -8.32 -3.11
CA SER A 86 4.06 -8.47 -3.86
C SER A 86 3.17 -7.22 -3.74
N VAL A 87 3.04 -6.67 -2.53
CA VAL A 87 2.31 -5.40 -2.29
C VAL A 87 2.94 -4.23 -3.03
N LEU A 88 4.27 -4.21 -3.14
CA LEU A 88 5.01 -3.19 -3.89
C LEU A 88 4.98 -3.41 -5.41
N GLY A 89 4.38 -4.50 -5.90
CA GLY A 89 4.31 -4.84 -7.31
C GLY A 89 5.67 -5.23 -7.90
N ARG A 90 6.58 -5.73 -7.09
CA ARG A 90 7.90 -6.17 -7.56
C ARG A 90 7.84 -7.56 -8.17
N ASP A 91 8.70 -7.80 -9.16
CA ASP A 91 8.86 -9.11 -9.78
C ASP A 91 9.15 -10.17 -8.71
N PRO A 92 8.34 -11.26 -8.65
CA PRO A 92 8.57 -12.37 -7.72
C PRO A 92 9.96 -12.99 -7.83
N ALA A 93 10.58 -12.98 -9.01
CA ALA A 93 11.93 -13.48 -9.22
C ALA A 93 12.99 -12.76 -8.35
N LEU A 94 12.74 -11.51 -7.96
CA LEU A 94 13.64 -10.78 -7.06
C LEU A 94 13.69 -11.40 -5.65
N THR A 95 12.65 -12.14 -5.25
CA THR A 95 12.63 -12.82 -3.95
C THR A 95 13.54 -14.04 -3.94
N ASP A 96 13.79 -14.65 -5.10
CA ASP A 96 14.66 -15.83 -5.20
C ASP A 96 16.12 -15.47 -4.87
N LEU A 97 16.52 -14.20 -5.10
CA LEU A 97 17.84 -13.69 -4.73
C LEU A 97 18.05 -13.63 -3.21
N LEU A 98 16.99 -13.68 -2.42
CA LEU A 98 17.03 -13.61 -0.97
C LEU A 98 17.04 -14.98 -0.28
N ILE A 99 16.94 -16.09 -1.03
CA ILE A 99 16.81 -17.45 -0.45
C ILE A 99 18.04 -17.82 0.39
N GLU A 100 19.24 -17.39 -0.03
CA GLU A 100 20.50 -17.72 0.65
C GLU A 100 20.88 -16.69 1.73
N VAL A 101 20.08 -15.64 1.93
CA VAL A 101 20.36 -14.57 2.90
C VAL A 101 19.87 -14.96 4.28
N ASP A 102 20.73 -14.75 5.32
CA ASP A 102 20.29 -14.88 6.70
C ASP A 102 19.28 -13.79 7.07
N MET A 103 18.01 -14.20 7.14
CA MET A 103 16.90 -13.29 7.40
C MET A 103 16.84 -12.81 8.85
N LEU A 104 17.43 -13.54 9.80
CA LEU A 104 17.48 -13.09 11.18
C LEU A 104 18.49 -11.95 11.34
N GLU A 105 19.58 -11.98 10.61
CA GLU A 105 20.61 -10.95 10.64
C GLU A 105 20.22 -9.74 9.75
N HIS A 106 19.76 -9.99 8.52
CA HIS A 106 19.63 -8.96 7.50
C HIS A 106 18.19 -8.49 7.23
N GLY A 107 17.17 -9.20 7.74
CA GLY A 107 15.75 -8.95 7.40
C GLY A 107 15.28 -7.54 7.71
N ASN A 108 15.69 -6.94 8.83
CA ASN A 108 15.34 -5.54 9.15
C ASN A 108 15.99 -4.54 8.19
N ALA A 109 17.23 -4.77 7.77
CA ALA A 109 17.93 -3.90 6.83
C ALA A 109 17.28 -3.96 5.44
N ILE A 110 16.96 -5.17 4.97
CA ILE A 110 16.27 -5.39 3.69
C ILE A 110 14.89 -4.72 3.70
N LEU A 111 14.12 -4.88 4.78
CA LEU A 111 12.83 -4.20 4.94
C LEU A 111 12.99 -2.68 4.89
N GLY A 112 13.94 -2.14 5.64
CA GLY A 112 14.22 -0.71 5.69
C GLY A 112 14.56 -0.14 4.32
N GLU A 113 15.41 -0.83 3.57
CA GLU A 113 15.84 -0.42 2.23
C GLU A 113 14.69 -0.55 1.21
N ALA A 114 13.90 -1.62 1.28
CA ALA A 114 12.73 -1.79 0.43
C ALA A 114 11.73 -0.65 0.59
N LEU A 115 11.44 -0.25 1.84
CA LEU A 115 10.53 0.84 2.16
C LEU A 115 11.11 2.23 1.85
N ARG A 116 12.44 2.37 1.84
CA ARG A 116 13.11 3.62 1.45
C ARG A 116 13.03 3.84 -0.07
N ILE A 117 13.25 2.78 -0.84
CA ILE A 117 13.18 2.83 -2.31
C ILE A 117 11.72 2.98 -2.77
N ASP A 118 10.81 2.24 -2.13
CA ASP A 118 9.39 2.17 -2.46
C ASP A 118 8.53 2.50 -1.23
N PRO A 119 8.38 3.77 -0.84
CA PRO A 119 7.55 4.15 0.28
C PRO A 119 6.10 3.70 0.09
N LEU A 120 5.47 3.17 1.13
CA LEU A 120 4.04 2.83 1.12
C LEU A 120 3.15 4.06 1.18
N ASP A 121 3.65 5.17 1.74
CA ASP A 121 2.95 6.44 1.78
C ASP A 121 2.93 7.09 0.38
N PRO A 122 1.74 7.32 -0.20
CA PRO A 122 1.62 7.98 -1.50
C PRO A 122 2.23 9.39 -1.53
N ASP A 123 2.29 10.09 -0.40
CA ASP A 123 2.84 11.45 -0.33
C ASP A 123 4.36 11.49 -0.50
N GLN A 124 5.04 10.41 -0.12
CA GLN A 124 6.49 10.27 -0.25
C GLN A 124 6.93 9.86 -1.67
N TRP A 125 5.99 9.49 -2.54
CA TRP A 125 6.30 9.05 -3.90
C TRP A 125 6.53 10.18 -4.90
N LEU A 126 5.85 11.29 -4.71
CA LEU A 126 5.93 12.48 -5.55
C LEU A 126 6.57 13.62 -4.75
N GLU A 127 7.72 13.37 -4.15
CA GLU A 127 8.60 14.44 -3.68
C GLU A 127 8.97 15.34 -4.86
N GLU A 128 9.03 16.65 -4.60
CA GLU A 128 9.16 17.67 -5.65
C GLU A 128 10.38 17.50 -6.55
N ASP A 129 11.39 16.75 -6.08
CA ASP A 129 12.67 16.57 -6.75
C ASP A 129 12.79 15.27 -7.57
N LYS A 130 11.80 14.37 -7.55
CA LYS A 130 11.87 13.11 -8.32
C LYS A 130 11.28 13.30 -9.72
N PRO A 131 12.01 12.90 -10.78
CA PRO A 131 11.52 12.96 -12.15
C PRO A 131 10.26 12.10 -12.29
N ILE A 132 9.20 12.68 -12.83
CA ILE A 132 7.94 11.97 -13.09
C ILE A 132 8.16 10.80 -14.03
N ASP A 133 9.06 10.95 -14.99
CA ASP A 133 9.40 9.89 -15.93
C ASP A 133 9.91 8.61 -15.27
N GLU A 134 10.64 8.71 -14.16
CA GLU A 134 11.05 7.53 -13.36
C GLU A 134 9.85 6.84 -12.73
N PHE A 135 8.91 7.60 -12.16
CA PHE A 135 7.68 7.05 -11.61
C PHE A 135 6.86 6.34 -12.69
N LEU A 136 6.66 6.98 -13.85
CA LEU A 136 5.90 6.42 -14.95
C LEU A 136 6.59 5.19 -15.57
N ALA A 137 7.91 5.19 -15.70
CA ALA A 137 8.68 4.04 -16.15
C ALA A 137 8.50 2.86 -15.17
N LYS A 138 8.53 3.14 -13.87
CA LYS A 138 8.33 2.14 -12.84
C LYS A 138 6.91 1.56 -12.86
N VAL A 139 5.87 2.39 -13.00
CA VAL A 139 4.47 1.92 -13.12
C VAL A 139 4.32 0.91 -14.26
N ARG A 140 5.03 1.10 -15.38
CA ARG A 140 4.98 0.18 -16.52
C ARG A 140 5.64 -1.17 -16.26
N SER A 141 6.59 -1.23 -15.34
CA SER A 141 7.35 -2.45 -15.01
C SER A 141 6.75 -3.24 -13.84
N LEU A 142 5.70 -2.74 -13.20
CA LEU A 142 5.15 -3.34 -12.00
C LEU A 142 4.12 -4.42 -12.31
N ASP A 143 4.13 -5.45 -11.49
CA ASP A 143 3.08 -6.47 -11.47
C ASP A 143 1.96 -6.04 -10.50
N PHE A 144 0.75 -5.88 -11.03
CA PHE A 144 -0.44 -5.49 -10.28
C PHE A 144 -1.42 -6.65 -10.06
N THR A 145 -0.97 -7.89 -10.19
CA THR A 145 -1.81 -9.08 -9.94
C THR A 145 -2.24 -9.15 -8.48
N ASP A 146 -1.40 -8.69 -7.56
CA ASP A 146 -1.82 -8.51 -6.17
C ASP A 146 -2.78 -7.30 -6.05
N PRO A 147 -4.03 -7.50 -5.57
CA PRO A 147 -5.00 -6.42 -5.41
C PRO A 147 -4.51 -5.28 -4.51
N ARG A 148 -3.61 -5.56 -3.57
CA ARG A 148 -3.02 -4.55 -2.68
C ARG A 148 -2.03 -3.66 -3.43
N ALA A 149 -1.25 -4.22 -4.35
CA ALA A 149 -0.37 -3.47 -5.24
C ALA A 149 -1.19 -2.51 -6.11
N ASN A 150 -2.26 -2.99 -6.73
CA ASN A 150 -3.16 -2.17 -7.51
C ASN A 150 -3.75 -1.00 -6.69
N LEU A 151 -4.20 -1.27 -5.45
CA LEU A 151 -4.71 -0.23 -4.56
C LEU A 151 -3.65 0.82 -4.22
N LEU A 152 -2.43 0.38 -3.92
CA LEU A 152 -1.32 1.26 -3.60
C LEU A 152 -0.99 2.20 -4.77
N PHE A 153 -0.90 1.66 -5.98
CA PHE A 153 -0.61 2.44 -7.18
C PHE A 153 -1.76 3.34 -7.61
N SER A 154 -3.01 2.92 -7.43
CA SER A 154 -4.17 3.80 -7.63
C SER A 154 -4.05 5.07 -6.80
N ARG A 155 -3.68 4.95 -5.52
CA ARG A 155 -3.48 6.12 -4.65
C ARG A 155 -2.30 6.99 -5.09
N ARG A 156 -1.23 6.38 -5.59
CA ARG A 156 -0.07 7.11 -6.14
C ARG A 156 -0.46 7.89 -7.39
N LEU A 157 -1.24 7.29 -8.30
CA LEU A 157 -1.77 8.00 -9.48
C LEU A 157 -2.70 9.15 -9.10
N GLU A 158 -3.47 9.03 -8.02
CA GLU A 158 -4.30 10.13 -7.54
C GLU A 158 -3.49 11.37 -7.15
N ARG A 159 -2.22 11.21 -6.78
CA ARG A 159 -1.32 12.34 -6.53
C ARG A 159 -0.95 13.11 -7.79
N LEU A 160 -0.92 12.46 -8.96
CA LEU A 160 -0.78 13.16 -10.23
C LEU A 160 -1.91 14.18 -10.43
N LEU A 161 -3.15 13.79 -10.11
CA LEU A 161 -4.29 14.71 -10.16
C LEU A 161 -4.15 15.89 -9.21
N SER A 162 -3.68 15.66 -7.99
CA SER A 162 -3.49 16.72 -6.99
C SER A 162 -2.39 17.72 -7.39
N LYS A 163 -1.46 17.31 -8.26
CA LYS A 163 -0.41 18.16 -8.84
C LYS A 163 -0.78 18.75 -10.20
N GLY A 164 -2.04 18.60 -10.65
CA GLY A 164 -2.53 19.14 -11.92
C GLY A 164 -2.11 18.35 -13.17
N MET A 165 -1.58 17.13 -12.98
CA MET A 165 -1.09 16.27 -14.05
C MET A 165 -2.18 15.28 -14.49
N GLU A 166 -3.27 15.85 -14.99
CA GLU A 166 -4.47 15.08 -15.37
C GLU A 166 -4.23 14.21 -16.61
N ASP A 167 -3.43 14.68 -17.57
CA ASP A 167 -3.15 13.95 -18.81
C ASP A 167 -2.38 12.65 -18.50
N GLU A 168 -1.37 12.70 -17.64
CA GLU A 168 -0.61 11.53 -17.19
C GLU A 168 -1.51 10.55 -16.42
N TYR A 169 -2.39 11.05 -15.57
CA TYR A 169 -3.37 10.20 -14.91
C TYR A 169 -4.25 9.46 -15.91
N LEU A 170 -4.75 10.16 -16.94
CA LEU A 170 -5.62 9.58 -17.98
C LEU A 170 -4.92 8.51 -18.83
N VAL A 171 -3.60 8.58 -18.98
CA VAL A 171 -2.81 7.54 -19.64
C VAL A 171 -2.66 6.29 -18.78
N HIS A 172 -2.45 6.44 -17.47
CA HIS A 172 -2.07 5.33 -16.60
C HIS A 172 -3.23 4.69 -15.83
N ALA A 173 -4.31 5.43 -15.55
CA ALA A 173 -5.46 4.88 -14.84
C ALA A 173 -6.13 3.69 -15.56
N PRO A 174 -6.30 3.69 -16.90
CA PRO A 174 -6.84 2.53 -17.62
C PRO A 174 -5.98 1.27 -17.49
N ILE A 175 -4.65 1.41 -17.36
CA ILE A 175 -3.74 0.26 -17.18
C ILE A 175 -4.04 -0.45 -15.86
N LEU A 176 -4.22 0.30 -14.77
CA LEU A 176 -4.62 -0.29 -13.48
C LEU A 176 -6.01 -0.90 -13.51
N LEU A 177 -6.95 -0.24 -14.22
CA LEU A 177 -8.33 -0.72 -14.35
C LEU A 177 -8.42 -1.99 -15.20
N SER A 178 -7.53 -2.19 -16.19
CA SER A 178 -7.48 -3.42 -16.97
C SER A 178 -7.18 -4.65 -16.11
N GLN A 179 -6.41 -4.49 -15.04
CA GLN A 179 -6.08 -5.56 -14.11
C GLN A 179 -7.10 -5.68 -12.95
N ARG A 180 -7.86 -4.64 -12.70
CA ARG A 180 -8.88 -4.61 -11.66
C ARG A 180 -10.18 -3.96 -12.13
N PRO A 181 -10.88 -4.58 -13.09
CA PRO A 181 -12.04 -3.99 -13.75
C PRO A 181 -13.23 -3.75 -12.81
N LEU A 182 -13.29 -4.44 -11.67
CA LEU A 182 -14.37 -4.29 -10.69
C LEU A 182 -14.18 -3.10 -9.72
N ASN A 183 -13.25 -2.20 -9.98
CA ASN A 183 -13.07 -0.99 -9.19
C ASN A 183 -14.01 0.13 -9.65
N HIS A 184 -15.28 0.08 -9.21
CA HIS A 184 -16.32 1.05 -9.60
C HIS A 184 -15.97 2.50 -9.23
N GLU A 185 -15.28 2.73 -8.10
CA GLU A 185 -14.89 4.08 -7.68
C GLU A 185 -13.88 4.70 -8.66
N ALA A 186 -12.89 3.92 -9.10
CA ALA A 186 -11.91 4.40 -10.06
C ALA A 186 -12.54 4.64 -11.43
N TRP A 187 -13.46 3.78 -11.91
CA TRP A 187 -14.22 4.01 -13.12
C TRP A 187 -15.07 5.28 -13.04
N THR A 188 -15.78 5.47 -11.92
CA THR A 188 -16.59 6.69 -11.70
C THR A 188 -15.72 7.94 -11.72
N LYS A 189 -14.53 7.89 -11.08
CA LYS A 189 -13.59 9.02 -11.06
C LYS A 189 -13.07 9.35 -12.46
N LEU A 190 -12.69 8.34 -13.22
CA LEU A 190 -12.23 8.49 -14.59
C LEU A 190 -13.33 9.09 -15.48
N GLY A 191 -14.57 8.62 -15.35
CA GLY A 191 -15.74 9.17 -16.05
C GLY A 191 -15.95 10.65 -15.77
N ARG A 192 -15.89 11.07 -14.50
CA ARG A 192 -16.01 12.49 -14.14
C ARG A 192 -14.91 13.37 -14.74
N ILE A 193 -13.70 12.84 -14.90
CA ILE A 193 -12.61 13.59 -15.53
C ILE A 193 -12.90 13.77 -17.02
N HIS A 194 -13.29 12.72 -17.74
CA HIS A 194 -13.66 12.80 -19.15
C HIS A 194 -14.86 13.73 -19.38
N GLU A 195 -15.86 13.68 -18.49
CA GLU A 195 -17.03 14.59 -18.56
C GLU A 195 -16.63 16.06 -18.44
N ARG A 196 -15.78 16.42 -17.48
CA ARG A 196 -15.26 17.80 -17.33
C ARG A 196 -14.47 18.27 -18.57
N ARG A 197 -13.84 17.35 -19.29
CA ARG A 197 -13.08 17.63 -20.53
C ARG A 197 -13.98 17.70 -21.75
N GLY A 198 -15.30 17.44 -21.62
CA GLY A 198 -16.23 17.38 -22.74
C GLY A 198 -16.08 16.12 -23.60
N GLU A 199 -15.36 15.09 -23.12
CA GLU A 199 -15.14 13.82 -23.81
C GLU A 199 -16.29 12.85 -23.47
N SER A 200 -17.51 13.17 -23.95
CA SER A 200 -18.75 12.52 -23.53
C SER A 200 -18.77 11.01 -23.75
N ASP A 201 -18.28 10.54 -24.91
CA ASP A 201 -18.27 9.10 -25.23
C ASP A 201 -17.40 8.30 -24.26
N ARG A 202 -16.24 8.85 -23.89
CA ARG A 202 -15.35 8.23 -22.90
C ARG A 202 -15.93 8.27 -21.50
N ALA A 203 -16.58 9.37 -21.14
CA ALA A 203 -17.26 9.51 -19.86
C ALA A 203 -18.36 8.45 -19.70
N TRP A 204 -19.22 8.30 -20.71
CA TRP A 204 -20.28 7.29 -20.72
C TRP A 204 -19.72 5.87 -20.62
N HIS A 205 -18.68 5.54 -21.39
CA HIS A 205 -18.03 4.24 -21.28
C HIS A 205 -17.54 3.96 -19.85
N CYS A 206 -16.92 4.94 -19.21
CA CYS A 206 -16.45 4.78 -17.82
C CYS A 206 -17.60 4.58 -16.82
N TYR A 207 -18.71 5.29 -17.00
CA TYR A 207 -19.90 5.13 -16.15
C TYR A 207 -20.58 3.78 -16.33
N ASP A 208 -20.64 3.26 -17.56
CA ASP A 208 -21.14 1.92 -17.85
C ASP A 208 -20.27 0.87 -17.15
N GLN A 209 -18.94 1.00 -17.23
CA GLN A 209 -18.02 0.10 -16.52
C GLN A 209 -18.18 0.22 -15.00
N ALA A 210 -18.37 1.43 -14.47
CA ALA A 210 -18.61 1.62 -13.05
C ALA A 210 -19.91 0.94 -12.59
N GLN A 211 -20.95 0.99 -13.40
CA GLN A 211 -22.23 0.33 -13.10
C GLN A 211 -22.09 -1.19 -13.10
N VAL A 212 -21.38 -1.76 -14.08
CA VAL A 212 -21.09 -3.21 -14.14
C VAL A 212 -20.23 -3.66 -12.96
N ALA A 213 -19.30 -2.81 -12.53
CA ALA A 213 -18.39 -3.09 -11.40
C ALA A 213 -19.03 -2.86 -10.02
N TYR A 214 -20.25 -2.29 -9.97
CA TYR A 214 -20.91 -2.03 -8.68
C TYR A 214 -21.32 -3.35 -8.03
N PRO A 215 -20.96 -3.59 -6.76
CA PRO A 215 -21.36 -4.81 -6.08
C PRO A 215 -22.90 -4.85 -5.91
N PRO A 216 -23.52 -6.02 -6.08
CA PRO A 216 -24.96 -6.21 -5.90
C PRO A 216 -25.40 -5.95 -4.46
#